data_f10d04071d5184277de0704c1d094acd
#
_entry.id   f10d04071d5184277de0704c1d094acd
#
_cell.length_a   1.000
_cell.length_b   1.000
_cell.length_c   1.000
_cell.angle_alpha   90.00
_cell.angle_beta   90.00
_cell.angle_gamma   90.00
#
_symmetry.space_group_name_H-M   'P 1'
#
loop_
_entity.id
_entity.type
_entity.pdbx_description
1 polymer ?
#
loop_
_entity_poly.entity_id
_entity_poly.type
_entity_poly.pdbx_seq_one_letter_code
_entity_poly.pdbx_strand_id
1 'polypeptide(L)'
;MPRDRKPEVMDQPGLDPVEHDRALRGLRRINAISRCVPGLFRHLESLALETPTVPLSVLELACGGGDTAIELAALAKRRQLKMRIHACDLNPEAIRIARRNVARQNSNVELFVA
;
A
#
# COMPACT_ATOMS: atom_id res chain seq x y z
N MET A 1 -8.58 -2.28 25.89
CA MET A 1 -8.86 -3.63 25.50
C MET A 1 -7.58 -4.35 25.17
N PRO A 2 -7.24 -5.35 25.93
CA PRO A 2 -6.15 -6.17 25.46
C PRO A 2 -6.61 -6.81 24.17
N ARG A 3 -5.98 -6.46 23.15
CA ARG A 3 -6.17 -7.19 21.94
C ARG A 3 -5.54 -8.52 22.12
N ASP A 4 -6.36 -9.51 22.23
CA ASP A 4 -5.89 -10.86 22.04
C ASP A 4 -5.56 -11.01 20.57
N ARG A 5 -4.39 -10.48 20.26
CA ARG A 5 -3.98 -10.43 18.89
C ARG A 5 -3.17 -11.67 18.56
N LYS A 6 -3.76 -12.55 17.81
CA LYS A 6 -2.96 -13.51 17.09
C LYS A 6 -2.20 -12.72 16.01
N PRO A 7 -0.87 -12.85 15.93
CA PRO A 7 -0.15 -12.22 14.84
C PRO A 7 -0.76 -12.68 13.52
N GLU A 8 -0.99 -11.75 12.64
CA GLU A 8 -1.39 -12.09 11.31
C GLU A 8 -0.29 -12.89 10.62
N VAL A 9 -0.68 -13.78 9.71
CA VAL A 9 0.28 -14.66 9.04
C VAL A 9 1.39 -13.87 8.39
N MET A 10 1.08 -12.72 7.81
CA MET A 10 2.06 -11.88 7.12
C MET A 10 3.04 -11.19 8.07
N ASP A 11 2.70 -11.09 9.35
CA ASP A 11 3.51 -10.37 10.32
C ASP A 11 4.39 -11.30 11.15
N GLN A 12 4.30 -12.60 10.94
CA GLN A 12 5.07 -13.58 11.71
C GLN A 12 6.52 -13.63 11.23
N PRO A 13 7.50 -13.37 12.14
CA PRO A 13 8.90 -13.59 11.80
C PRO A 13 9.14 -15.06 11.51
N GLY A 14 9.93 -15.35 10.50
CA GLY A 14 10.25 -16.72 10.13
C GLY A 14 9.24 -17.41 9.24
N LEU A 15 8.19 -16.71 8.83
CA LEU A 15 7.26 -17.24 7.83
C LEU A 15 7.98 -17.49 6.52
N ASP A 16 7.69 -18.62 5.89
CA ASP A 16 8.24 -18.95 4.58
C ASP A 16 7.88 -17.85 3.57
N PRO A 17 8.86 -17.30 2.83
CA PRO A 17 8.59 -16.24 1.84
C PRO A 17 7.53 -16.62 0.80
N VAL A 18 7.45 -17.88 0.41
CA VAL A 18 6.44 -18.34 -0.57
C VAL A 18 5.04 -18.27 0.04
N GLU A 19 4.88 -18.70 1.29
CA GLU A 19 3.61 -18.61 2.00
C GLU A 19 3.20 -17.17 2.24
N HIS A 20 4.16 -16.32 2.59
CA HIS A 20 3.92 -14.90 2.79
C HIS A 20 3.44 -14.23 1.50
N ASP A 21 4.10 -14.50 0.38
CA ASP A 21 3.71 -13.97 -0.92
C ASP A 21 2.30 -14.43 -1.31
N ARG A 22 1.98 -15.69 -1.01
CA ARG A 22 0.66 -16.25 -1.28
C ARG A 22 -0.43 -15.55 -0.44
N ALA A 23 -0.14 -15.25 0.82
CA ALA A 23 -1.05 -14.52 1.69
C ALA A 23 -1.30 -13.11 1.17
N LEU A 24 -0.26 -12.40 0.73
CA LEU A 24 -0.39 -11.07 0.16
C LEU A 24 -1.20 -11.07 -1.12
N ARG A 25 -1.05 -12.08 -1.97
CA ARG A 25 -1.87 -12.21 -3.18
C ARG A 25 -3.34 -12.44 -2.85
N GLY A 26 -3.63 -13.18 -1.78
CA GLY A 26 -4.99 -13.37 -1.30
C GLY A 26 -5.64 -12.06 -0.87
N LEU A 27 -4.91 -11.22 -0.13
CA LEU A 27 -5.37 -9.90 0.28
C LEU A 27 -5.63 -8.99 -0.93
N ARG A 28 -4.78 -9.06 -1.94
CA ARG A 28 -4.97 -8.29 -3.18
C ARG A 28 -6.32 -8.61 -3.83
N ARG A 29 -6.68 -9.88 -3.91
CA ARG A 29 -7.97 -10.28 -4.46
C ARG A 29 -9.14 -9.74 -3.65
N ILE A 30 -9.03 -9.78 -2.32
CA ILE A 30 -10.07 -9.27 -1.42
C ILE A 30 -10.23 -7.76 -1.65
N ASN A 31 -9.13 -7.02 -1.72
CA ASN A 31 -9.17 -5.59 -1.94
C ASN A 31 -9.78 -5.25 -3.32
N ALA A 32 -9.43 -5.99 -4.35
CA ALA A 32 -9.99 -5.81 -5.68
C ALA A 32 -11.51 -6.02 -5.68
N ILE A 33 -11.99 -7.03 -4.96
CA ILE A 33 -13.41 -7.35 -4.86
C ILE A 33 -14.15 -6.26 -4.07
N SER A 34 -13.58 -5.80 -2.97
CA SER A 34 -14.22 -4.80 -2.10
C SER A 34 -14.24 -3.40 -2.69
N ARG A 35 -13.38 -3.13 -3.68
CA ARG A 35 -13.28 -1.83 -4.37
C ARG A 35 -13.06 -0.66 -3.41
N CYS A 36 -12.29 -0.90 -2.34
CA CYS A 36 -12.00 0.15 -1.35
C CYS A 36 -11.19 1.30 -1.94
N VAL A 37 -10.28 0.99 -2.87
CA VAL A 37 -9.34 1.98 -3.41
C VAL A 37 -10.02 3.13 -4.16
N PRO A 38 -11.00 2.89 -5.05
CA PRO A 38 -11.67 4.02 -5.72
C PRO A 38 -12.34 5.00 -4.76
N GLY A 39 -12.95 4.50 -3.70
CA GLY A 39 -13.58 5.35 -2.69
C GLY A 39 -12.55 6.18 -1.92
N LEU A 40 -11.47 5.54 -1.49
CA LEU A 40 -10.37 6.21 -0.82
C LEU A 40 -9.74 7.25 -1.74
N PHE A 41 -9.52 6.91 -3.00
CA PHE A 41 -8.91 7.83 -3.96
C PHE A 41 -9.73 9.10 -4.12
N ARG A 42 -11.04 9.02 -4.15
CA ARG A 42 -11.90 10.20 -4.27
C ARG A 42 -11.68 11.20 -3.14
N HIS A 43 -11.50 10.70 -1.91
CA HIS A 43 -11.17 11.57 -0.79
C HIS A 43 -9.81 12.22 -0.95
N LEU A 44 -8.81 11.46 -1.37
CA LEU A 44 -7.45 11.97 -1.59
C LEU A 44 -7.44 12.98 -2.75
N GLU A 45 -8.15 12.70 -3.81
CA GLU A 45 -8.28 13.62 -4.94
C GLU A 45 -8.85 14.96 -4.48
N SER A 46 -9.92 14.92 -3.68
CA SER A 46 -10.53 16.13 -3.13
C SER A 46 -9.52 16.96 -2.34
N LEU A 47 -8.72 16.30 -1.49
CA LEU A 47 -7.67 16.97 -0.72
C LEU A 47 -6.57 17.54 -1.63
N ALA A 48 -6.15 16.80 -2.63
CA ALA A 48 -5.12 17.25 -3.56
C ALA A 48 -5.57 18.49 -4.35
N LEU A 49 -6.84 18.57 -4.69
CA LEU A 49 -7.39 19.70 -5.46
C LEU A 49 -7.57 20.96 -4.62
N GLU A 50 -7.57 20.86 -3.28
CA GLU A 50 -7.61 22.04 -2.41
C GLU A 50 -6.35 22.91 -2.55
N THR A 51 -5.18 22.29 -2.78
CA THR A 51 -3.91 22.97 -2.94
C THR A 51 -3.16 22.39 -4.14
N PRO A 52 -3.62 22.69 -5.36
CA PRO A 52 -3.13 21.98 -6.56
C PRO A 52 -1.66 22.23 -6.88
N THR A 53 -1.06 23.28 -6.32
CA THR A 53 0.36 23.60 -6.56
C THR A 53 1.30 22.89 -5.57
N VAL A 54 0.77 22.30 -4.52
CA VAL A 54 1.55 21.60 -3.50
C VAL A 54 1.21 20.13 -3.54
N PRO A 55 2.21 19.23 -3.62
CA PRO A 55 1.92 17.80 -3.61
C PRO A 55 1.25 17.38 -2.31
N LEU A 56 0.21 16.55 -2.42
CA LEU A 56 -0.41 15.91 -1.27
C LEU A 56 0.49 14.76 -0.82
N SER A 57 0.89 14.77 0.44
CA SER A 57 1.66 13.67 1.04
C SER A 57 0.72 12.66 1.66
N VAL A 58 0.87 11.40 1.27
CA VAL A 58 0.07 10.29 1.76
C VAL A 58 1.00 9.25 2.37
N LEU A 59 0.67 8.78 3.56
CA LEU A 59 1.41 7.70 4.20
C LEU A 59 0.44 6.56 4.51
N GLU A 60 0.73 5.40 3.96
CA GLU A 60 0.00 4.17 4.29
C GLU A 60 0.79 3.37 5.33
N LEU A 61 0.14 3.08 6.45
CA LEU A 61 0.71 2.23 7.49
C LEU A 61 0.32 0.78 7.26
N ALA A 62 1.20 -0.14 7.62
CA ALA A 62 0.98 -1.59 7.47
C ALA A 62 0.61 -1.96 6.03
N CYS A 63 1.43 -1.53 5.09
CA CYS A 63 1.10 -1.61 3.66
C CYS A 63 1.17 -3.04 3.07
N GLY A 64 1.76 -4.00 3.78
CA GLY A 64 1.93 -5.35 3.25
C GLY A 64 2.70 -5.34 1.93
N GLY A 65 2.12 -5.92 0.88
CA GLY A 65 2.73 -5.95 -0.46
C GLY A 65 2.60 -4.65 -1.25
N GLY A 66 2.03 -3.60 -0.66
CA GLY A 66 1.97 -2.28 -1.26
C GLY A 66 0.88 -2.08 -2.32
N ASP A 67 -0.07 -2.98 -2.42
CA ASP A 67 -1.09 -2.95 -3.49
C ASP A 67 -1.91 -1.67 -3.50
N THR A 68 -2.39 -1.25 -2.33
CA THR A 68 -3.20 -0.04 -2.21
C THR A 68 -2.40 1.19 -2.61
N ALA A 69 -1.19 1.33 -2.06
CA ALA A 69 -0.32 2.46 -2.38
C ALA A 69 0.01 2.53 -3.87
N ILE A 70 0.34 1.38 -4.46
CA ILE A 70 0.67 1.29 -5.90
C ILE A 70 -0.54 1.70 -6.74
N GLU A 71 -1.72 1.23 -6.38
CA GLU A 71 -2.94 1.56 -7.13
C GLU A 71 -3.30 3.04 -7.00
N LEU A 72 -3.17 3.61 -5.80
CA LEU A 72 -3.37 5.05 -5.59
C LEU A 72 -2.39 5.88 -6.41
N ALA A 73 -1.12 5.48 -6.44
CA ALA A 73 -0.10 6.18 -7.23
C ALA A 73 -0.43 6.13 -8.73
N ALA A 74 -0.89 5.00 -9.22
CA ALA A 74 -1.28 4.85 -10.62
C ALA A 74 -2.49 5.73 -10.96
N LEU A 75 -3.47 5.80 -10.07
CA LEU A 75 -4.64 6.66 -10.26
C LEU A 75 -4.25 8.14 -10.25
N ALA A 76 -3.38 8.55 -9.32
CA ALA A 76 -2.90 9.92 -9.25
C ALA A 76 -2.19 10.32 -10.54
N LYS A 77 -1.35 9.44 -11.06
CA LYS A 77 -0.64 9.68 -12.32
C LYS A 77 -1.60 9.85 -13.50
N ARG A 78 -2.60 8.98 -13.60
CA ARG A 78 -3.61 9.08 -14.67
C ARG A 78 -4.43 10.34 -14.60
N ARG A 79 -4.71 10.83 -13.38
CA ARG A 79 -5.47 12.05 -13.16
C ARG A 79 -4.58 13.30 -13.13
N GLN A 80 -3.29 13.14 -13.30
CA GLN A 80 -2.30 14.23 -13.28
C GLN A 80 -2.35 15.02 -11.96
N LEU A 81 -2.58 14.32 -10.86
CA LEU A 81 -2.57 14.90 -9.52
C LEU A 81 -1.18 14.79 -8.90
N LYS A 82 -0.79 15.82 -8.17
CA LYS A 82 0.48 15.81 -7.45
C LYS A 82 0.29 15.12 -6.11
N MET A 83 0.74 13.88 -6.03
CA MET A 83 0.72 13.10 -4.79
C MET A 83 2.08 12.46 -4.58
N ARG A 84 2.55 12.51 -3.33
CA ARG A 84 3.69 11.74 -2.86
C ARG A 84 3.17 10.65 -1.96
N ILE A 85 3.32 9.42 -2.37
CA ILE A 85 2.78 8.28 -1.65
C ILE A 85 3.94 7.49 -1.04
N HIS A 86 3.91 7.40 0.28
CA HIS A 86 4.83 6.59 1.06
C HIS A 86 4.05 5.46 1.69
N ALA A 87 4.70 4.32 1.86
CA ALA A 87 4.08 3.19 2.51
C ALA A 87 5.11 2.47 3.38
N CYS A 88 4.67 1.97 4.51
CA CYS A 88 5.56 1.27 5.43
C CYS A 88 4.90 0.05 6.04
N ASP A 89 5.73 -0.83 6.54
CA ASP A 89 5.31 -2.01 7.26
C ASP A 89 6.40 -2.38 8.26
N LEU A 90 6.00 -2.93 9.39
CA LEU A 90 6.93 -3.41 10.42
C LEU A 90 7.73 -4.62 9.93
N ASN A 91 7.15 -5.39 9.02
CA ASN A 91 7.74 -6.63 8.54
C ASN A 91 8.66 -6.35 7.34
N PRO A 92 10.00 -6.56 7.49
CA PRO A 92 10.93 -6.34 6.38
C PRO A 92 10.62 -7.21 5.16
N GLU A 93 10.07 -8.40 5.38
CA GLU A 93 9.71 -9.30 4.29
C GLU A 93 8.55 -8.77 3.47
N ALA A 94 7.55 -8.16 4.12
CA ALA A 94 6.47 -7.49 3.41
C ALA A 94 7.02 -6.36 2.54
N ILE A 95 7.95 -5.56 3.06
CA ILE A 95 8.55 -4.46 2.31
C ILE A 95 9.40 -4.98 1.15
N ARG A 96 10.10 -6.11 1.33
CA ARG A 96 10.83 -6.75 0.22
C ARG A 96 9.89 -7.08 -0.93
N ILE A 97 8.74 -7.66 -0.62
CA ILE A 97 7.73 -8.01 -1.62
C ILE A 97 7.13 -6.75 -2.24
N ALA A 98 6.85 -5.75 -1.42
CA ALA A 98 6.32 -4.47 -1.91
C ALA A 98 7.28 -3.80 -2.88
N ARG A 99 8.59 -3.81 -2.58
CA ARG A 99 9.60 -3.26 -3.49
C ARG A 99 9.63 -3.99 -4.83
N ARG A 100 9.47 -5.30 -4.79
CA ARG A 100 9.35 -6.09 -6.03
C ARG A 100 8.13 -5.66 -6.84
N ASN A 101 7.00 -5.45 -6.17
CA ASN A 101 5.77 -5.04 -6.83
C ASN A 101 5.89 -3.61 -7.41
N VAL A 102 6.50 -2.70 -6.67
CA VAL A 102 6.77 -1.34 -7.12
C VAL A 102 7.64 -1.36 -8.39
N ALA A 103 8.72 -2.15 -8.37
CA ALA A 103 9.60 -2.26 -9.53
C ALA A 103 8.88 -2.87 -10.73
N ARG A 104 8.10 -3.92 -10.49
CA ARG A 104 7.38 -4.62 -11.56
C ARG A 104 6.37 -3.72 -12.25
N GLN A 105 5.73 -2.83 -11.51
CA GLN A 105 4.71 -1.93 -12.05
C GLN A 105 5.25 -0.52 -12.36
N ASN A 106 6.54 -0.33 -12.21
CA ASN A 106 7.18 0.95 -12.44
C ASN A 106 6.49 2.08 -11.66
N SER A 107 6.17 1.80 -10.39
CA SER A 107 5.49 2.74 -9.51
C SER A 107 6.47 3.69 -8.83
N ASN A 108 5.99 4.87 -8.46
CA ASN A 108 6.79 5.86 -7.74
C ASN A 108 6.53 5.86 -6.23
N VAL A 109 5.87 4.85 -5.71
CA VAL A 109 5.67 4.71 -4.26
C VAL A 109 7.02 4.54 -3.56
N GLU A 110 7.22 5.28 -2.48
CA GLU A 110 8.41 5.14 -1.64
C GLU A 110 8.09 4.26 -0.45
N LEU A 111 8.95 3.28 -0.20
CA LEU A 111 8.74 2.24 0.80
C LEU A 111 9.81 2.27 1.87
N PHE A 112 9.41 1.98 3.11
CA PHE A 112 10.37 1.84 4.20
C PHE A 112 9.83 0.90 5.28
N VAL A 113 10.76 0.34 6.06
CA VAL A 113 10.41 -0.51 7.20
C VAL A 113 10.19 0.38 8.40
N ALA A 114 9.01 0.31 8.95
CA ALA A 114 8.68 1.06 10.17
C ALA A 114 7.43 0.48 10.83
#